data_6f65bbb494dbb6daf68cc253a846f311
#
_entry.id   6f65bbb494dbb6daf68cc253a846f311
#
_cell.length_a   1.000
_cell.length_b   1.000
_cell.length_c   1.000
_cell.angle_alpha   90.00
_cell.angle_beta   90.00
_cell.angle_gamma   90.00
#
_symmetry.space_group_name_H-M   'P 1'
#
loop_
_entity.id
_entity.type
_entity.pdbx_description
1 polymer ?
#
loop_
_entity_poly.entity_id
_entity_poly.type
_entity_poly.pdbx_seq_one_letter_code
_entity_poly.pdbx_strand_id
1 'polypeptide(L)'
;MIKLIASDMDGTLINSDHTISQENLEAIKEAESRGIKFAIVTGRAYDDVRPLIDEYNLDCECVALNGGEYYDKAGNVIEGIYIDKNKVREILNVMMTGEFSVEIYTDKGYYTTNTEEETLRGMIRRAKTFHKDLNSDSEYIKFAKANPHFINMNYITDIDEFLKSDVKIAKFVTFGESEKKVIELRKKLE
;
A
#
# COMPACT_ATOMS: atom_id res chain seq x y z
N MET A 1 -20.45 23.12 -12.20
CA MET A 1 -20.81 21.75 -12.62
C MET A 1 -19.66 20.83 -12.21
N ILE A 2 -19.91 19.72 -11.49
CA ILE A 2 -18.91 18.71 -11.10
C ILE A 2 -18.43 18.00 -12.36
N LYS A 3 -17.13 17.79 -12.50
CA LYS A 3 -16.52 17.12 -13.66
C LYS A 3 -15.75 15.84 -13.28
N LEU A 4 -15.40 15.71 -12.00
CA LEU A 4 -14.65 14.59 -11.47
C LEU A 4 -15.17 14.23 -10.07
N ILE A 5 -15.30 12.94 -9.81
CA ILE A 5 -15.49 12.37 -8.49
C ILE A 5 -14.22 11.58 -8.18
N ALA A 6 -13.49 11.98 -7.14
CA ALA A 6 -12.34 11.29 -6.61
C ALA A 6 -12.75 10.62 -5.29
N SER A 7 -12.71 9.28 -5.25
CA SER A 7 -13.13 8.50 -4.08
C SER A 7 -11.94 7.84 -3.42
N ASP A 8 -11.85 7.94 -2.10
CA ASP A 8 -11.03 7.00 -1.32
C ASP A 8 -11.59 5.59 -1.46
N MET A 9 -10.75 4.61 -1.18
CA MET A 9 -11.07 3.20 -1.37
C MET A 9 -11.57 2.55 -0.07
N ASP A 10 -10.72 2.48 0.95
CA ASP A 10 -10.97 1.74 2.18
C ASP A 10 -11.98 2.44 3.10
N GLY A 11 -13.13 1.79 3.36
CA GLY A 11 -14.21 2.38 4.16
C GLY A 11 -15.00 3.50 3.47
N THR A 12 -14.78 3.71 2.16
CA THR A 12 -15.50 4.69 1.34
C THR A 12 -16.10 4.02 0.11
N LEU A 13 -15.28 3.63 -0.87
CA LEU A 13 -15.74 2.93 -2.08
C LEU A 13 -16.06 1.47 -1.77
N ILE A 14 -15.20 0.81 -1.01
CA ILE A 14 -15.36 -0.59 -0.59
C ILE A 14 -15.82 -0.66 0.87
N ASN A 15 -16.65 -1.64 1.13
CA ASN A 15 -17.17 -1.98 2.45
C ASN A 15 -16.20 -2.89 3.25
N SER A 16 -16.63 -3.37 4.43
CA SER A 16 -15.81 -4.19 5.33
C SER A 16 -15.46 -5.58 4.79
N ASP A 17 -16.18 -6.09 3.82
CA ASP A 17 -15.90 -7.36 3.13
C ASP A 17 -15.07 -7.16 1.85
N HIS A 18 -14.53 -5.96 1.65
CA HIS A 18 -13.70 -5.56 0.51
C HIS A 18 -14.41 -5.62 -0.85
N THR A 19 -15.74 -5.49 -0.86
CA THR A 19 -16.54 -5.42 -2.08
C THR A 19 -17.08 -4.01 -2.33
N ILE A 20 -17.40 -3.69 -3.59
CA ILE A 20 -18.13 -2.47 -3.95
C ILE A 20 -19.62 -2.80 -3.96
N SER A 21 -20.43 -2.01 -3.27
CA SER A 21 -21.88 -2.22 -3.27
C SER A 21 -22.49 -1.95 -4.65
N GLN A 22 -23.62 -2.60 -4.91
CA GLN A 22 -24.35 -2.40 -6.16
C GLN A 22 -24.78 -0.94 -6.35
N GLU A 23 -25.16 -0.28 -5.27
CA GLU A 23 -25.56 1.14 -5.28
C GLU A 23 -24.39 2.05 -5.67
N ASN A 24 -23.17 1.77 -5.18
CA ASN A 24 -21.97 2.52 -5.56
C ASN A 24 -21.65 2.31 -7.03
N LEU A 25 -21.75 1.06 -7.54
CA LEU A 25 -21.52 0.77 -8.96
C LEU A 25 -22.53 1.47 -9.87
N GLU A 26 -23.78 1.50 -9.49
CA GLU A 26 -24.83 2.22 -10.24
C GLU A 26 -24.61 3.72 -10.22
N ALA A 27 -24.22 4.29 -9.07
CA ALA A 27 -23.93 5.72 -8.95
C ALA A 27 -22.70 6.12 -9.80
N ILE A 28 -21.65 5.29 -9.88
CA ILE A 28 -20.49 5.52 -10.74
C ILE A 28 -20.93 5.54 -12.21
N LYS A 29 -21.67 4.52 -12.66
CA LYS A 29 -22.18 4.43 -14.05
C LYS A 29 -23.09 5.62 -14.41
N GLU A 30 -23.93 6.06 -13.49
CA GLU A 30 -24.76 7.25 -13.66
C GLU A 30 -23.91 8.51 -13.82
N ALA A 31 -22.89 8.71 -12.99
CA ALA A 31 -21.97 9.83 -13.09
C ALA A 31 -21.25 9.86 -14.44
N GLU A 32 -20.72 8.72 -14.87
CA GLU A 32 -20.04 8.56 -16.17
C GLU A 32 -20.97 8.84 -17.35
N SER A 33 -22.23 8.39 -17.28
CA SER A 33 -23.23 8.66 -18.31
C SER A 33 -23.54 10.16 -18.48
N ARG A 34 -23.29 10.95 -17.42
CA ARG A 34 -23.40 12.42 -17.42
C ARG A 34 -22.10 13.14 -17.78
N GLY A 35 -21.05 12.41 -18.19
CA GLY A 35 -19.75 12.95 -18.53
C GLY A 35 -18.90 13.37 -17.32
N ILE A 36 -19.22 12.88 -16.13
CA ILE A 36 -18.44 13.08 -14.91
C ILE A 36 -17.43 11.93 -14.82
N LYS A 37 -16.13 12.26 -14.76
CA LYS A 37 -15.08 11.27 -14.58
C LYS A 37 -15.10 10.69 -13.17
N PHE A 38 -14.71 9.41 -13.04
CA PHE A 38 -14.46 8.76 -11.76
C PHE A 38 -12.97 8.44 -11.61
N ALA A 39 -12.43 8.60 -10.41
CA ALA A 39 -11.07 8.22 -10.07
C ALA A 39 -11.00 7.63 -8.66
N ILE A 40 -10.16 6.62 -8.47
CA ILE A 40 -9.80 6.08 -7.16
C ILE A 40 -8.58 6.85 -6.64
N VAL A 41 -8.63 7.27 -5.37
CA VAL A 41 -7.50 7.93 -4.68
C VAL A 41 -7.23 7.17 -3.39
N THR A 42 -6.07 6.51 -3.27
CA THR A 42 -5.84 5.58 -2.17
C THR A 42 -4.39 5.59 -1.67
N GLY A 43 -4.20 5.13 -0.44
CA GLY A 43 -2.88 4.81 0.11
C GLY A 43 -2.30 3.48 -0.35
N ARG A 44 -3.09 2.63 -1.02
CA ARG A 44 -2.64 1.34 -1.54
C ARG A 44 -1.70 1.52 -2.73
N ALA A 45 -0.86 0.52 -2.99
CA ALA A 45 -0.16 0.41 -4.27
C ALA A 45 -1.14 0.05 -5.39
N TYR A 46 -0.81 0.40 -6.63
CA TYR A 46 -1.69 0.14 -7.77
C TYR A 46 -1.97 -1.35 -7.97
N ASP A 47 -0.97 -2.21 -7.73
CA ASP A 47 -1.12 -3.67 -7.83
C ASP A 47 -2.16 -4.24 -6.85
N ASP A 48 -2.43 -3.54 -5.73
CA ASP A 48 -3.50 -3.90 -4.78
C ASP A 48 -4.87 -3.36 -5.20
N VAL A 49 -4.91 -2.38 -6.11
CA VAL A 49 -6.14 -1.73 -6.61
C VAL A 49 -6.60 -2.36 -7.92
N ARG A 50 -5.65 -2.72 -8.79
CA ARG A 50 -5.92 -3.23 -10.12
C ARG A 50 -6.88 -4.43 -10.16
N PRO A 51 -6.76 -5.45 -9.28
CA PRO A 51 -7.71 -6.56 -9.25
C PRO A 51 -9.16 -6.12 -9.05
N LEU A 52 -9.39 -5.10 -8.23
CA LEU A 52 -10.73 -4.56 -7.99
C LEU A 52 -11.26 -3.80 -9.22
N ILE A 53 -10.42 -3.00 -9.86
CA ILE A 53 -10.77 -2.29 -11.11
C ILE A 53 -11.21 -3.30 -12.17
N ASP A 54 -10.46 -4.39 -12.32
CA ASP A 54 -10.73 -5.44 -13.30
C ASP A 54 -11.99 -6.24 -12.95
N GLU A 55 -12.17 -6.61 -11.68
CA GLU A 55 -13.33 -7.38 -11.20
C GLU A 55 -14.65 -6.66 -11.46
N TYR A 56 -14.70 -5.35 -11.18
CA TYR A 56 -15.90 -4.53 -11.34
C TYR A 56 -15.96 -3.80 -12.68
N ASN A 57 -14.96 -4.02 -13.56
CA ASN A 57 -14.85 -3.38 -14.87
C ASN A 57 -15.02 -1.86 -14.79
N LEU A 58 -14.27 -1.21 -13.87
CA LEU A 58 -14.32 0.23 -13.66
C LEU A 58 -13.49 0.95 -14.72
N ASP A 59 -14.07 1.94 -15.40
CA ASP A 59 -13.39 2.81 -16.36
C ASP A 59 -12.81 4.05 -15.67
N CYS A 60 -11.85 3.86 -14.77
CA CYS A 60 -11.35 4.94 -13.91
C CYS A 60 -9.83 5.12 -13.95
N GLU A 61 -9.41 6.33 -13.64
CA GLU A 61 -8.03 6.67 -13.31
C GLU A 61 -7.75 6.32 -11.85
N CYS A 62 -6.47 6.14 -11.47
CA CYS A 62 -6.10 5.83 -10.09
C CYS A 62 -4.92 6.68 -9.61
N VAL A 63 -5.08 7.33 -8.47
CA VAL A 63 -3.99 7.97 -7.72
C VAL A 63 -3.66 7.07 -6.54
N ALA A 64 -2.53 6.40 -6.62
CA ALA A 64 -2.05 5.40 -5.66
C ALA A 64 -0.98 5.96 -4.72
N LEU A 65 -0.60 5.18 -3.70
CA LEU A 65 0.50 5.46 -2.78
C LEU A 65 0.42 6.84 -2.11
N ASN A 66 -0.80 7.27 -1.72
CA ASN A 66 -1.06 8.59 -1.12
C ASN A 66 -0.69 9.77 -2.03
N GLY A 67 -0.82 9.61 -3.35
CA GLY A 67 -0.44 10.62 -4.34
C GLY A 67 0.96 10.41 -4.92
N GLY A 68 1.63 9.31 -4.59
CA GLY A 68 2.96 8.98 -5.11
C GLY A 68 2.96 8.59 -6.58
N GLU A 69 1.88 7.98 -7.06
CA GLU A 69 1.75 7.55 -8.45
C GLU A 69 0.35 7.80 -8.98
N TYR A 70 0.28 8.27 -10.25
CA TYR A 70 -0.95 8.48 -10.98
C TYR A 70 -0.99 7.57 -12.22
N TYR A 71 -2.07 6.82 -12.34
CA TYR A 71 -2.31 5.84 -13.40
C TYR A 71 -3.49 6.24 -14.27
N ASP A 72 -3.34 6.05 -15.60
CA ASP A 72 -4.45 6.15 -16.53
C ASP A 72 -5.40 4.93 -16.43
N LYS A 73 -6.50 4.97 -17.15
CA LYS A 73 -7.49 3.89 -17.22
C LYS A 73 -6.92 2.57 -17.75
N ALA A 74 -5.85 2.60 -18.55
CA ALA A 74 -5.18 1.43 -19.07
C ALA A 74 -4.15 0.82 -18.09
N GLY A 75 -3.87 1.52 -16.97
CA GLY A 75 -2.89 1.11 -15.97
C GLY A 75 -1.46 1.56 -16.29
N ASN A 76 -1.28 2.54 -17.17
CA ASN A 76 0.03 3.13 -17.41
C ASN A 76 0.29 4.24 -16.39
N VAL A 77 1.51 4.30 -15.86
CA VAL A 77 1.96 5.41 -15.01
C VAL A 77 2.05 6.68 -15.85
N ILE A 78 1.24 7.68 -15.50
CA ILE A 78 1.27 9.00 -16.11
C ILE A 78 2.26 9.91 -15.40
N GLU A 79 2.28 9.85 -14.06
CA GLU A 79 3.17 10.64 -13.21
C GLU A 79 3.55 9.84 -11.97
N GLY A 80 4.79 9.98 -11.52
CA GLY A 80 5.28 9.37 -10.28
C GLY A 80 6.18 10.33 -9.52
N ILE A 81 5.93 10.47 -8.23
CA ILE A 81 6.75 11.27 -7.30
C ILE A 81 7.49 10.28 -6.40
N TYR A 82 8.81 10.30 -6.50
CA TYR A 82 9.68 9.36 -5.79
C TYR A 82 10.63 10.08 -4.86
N ILE A 83 10.99 9.38 -3.79
CA ILE A 83 11.90 9.91 -2.76
C ILE A 83 13.34 9.88 -3.29
N ASP A 84 14.06 10.99 -3.12
CA ASP A 84 15.49 11.05 -3.45
C ASP A 84 16.30 9.98 -2.70
N LYS A 85 17.20 9.27 -3.38
CA LYS A 85 17.94 8.15 -2.81
C LYS A 85 18.85 8.52 -1.64
N ASN A 86 19.32 9.76 -1.58
CA ASN A 86 20.08 10.24 -0.41
C ASN A 86 19.14 10.34 0.81
N LYS A 87 17.90 10.81 0.62
CA LYS A 87 16.89 10.84 1.65
C LYS A 87 16.43 9.44 2.06
N VAL A 88 16.33 8.52 1.10
CA VAL A 88 16.03 7.10 1.41
C VAL A 88 17.07 6.53 2.39
N ARG A 89 18.35 6.81 2.18
CA ARG A 89 19.42 6.35 3.10
C ARG A 89 19.23 6.93 4.51
N GLU A 90 18.95 8.23 4.62
CA GLU A 90 18.70 8.89 5.91
C GLU A 90 17.51 8.25 6.62
N ILE A 91 16.39 8.02 5.91
CA ILE A 91 15.18 7.39 6.42
C ILE A 91 15.47 5.97 6.90
N LEU A 92 16.13 5.15 6.09
CA LEU A 92 16.48 3.77 6.45
C LEU A 92 17.38 3.72 7.69
N ASN A 93 18.38 4.59 7.78
CA ASN A 93 19.24 4.66 8.96
C ASN A 93 18.46 4.93 10.24
N VAL A 94 17.42 5.78 10.18
CA VAL A 94 16.54 6.05 11.33
C VAL A 94 15.62 4.86 11.62
N MET A 95 15.00 4.28 10.59
CA MET A 95 14.05 3.17 10.74
C MET A 95 14.70 1.89 11.27
N MET A 96 15.93 1.61 10.85
CA MET A 96 16.69 0.42 11.29
C MET A 96 17.22 0.51 12.71
N THR A 97 17.13 1.67 13.39
CA THR A 97 17.56 1.81 14.79
C THR A 97 16.60 1.18 15.80
N GLY A 98 15.46 0.63 15.36
CA GLY A 98 14.42 0.07 16.21
C GLY A 98 13.95 -1.31 15.76
N GLU A 99 13.13 -1.95 16.58
CA GLU A 99 12.45 -3.22 16.27
C GLU A 99 11.19 -2.97 15.40
N PHE A 100 11.39 -2.33 14.25
CA PHE A 100 10.31 -2.02 13.32
C PHE A 100 10.33 -2.98 12.13
N SER A 101 9.15 -3.40 11.70
CA SER A 101 9.00 -4.00 10.38
C SER A 101 8.91 -2.87 9.36
N VAL A 102 9.82 -2.84 8.39
CA VAL A 102 9.90 -1.81 7.37
C VAL A 102 9.49 -2.39 6.03
N GLU A 103 8.46 -1.84 5.41
CA GLU A 103 8.05 -2.14 4.03
C GLU A 103 8.38 -0.92 3.16
N ILE A 104 9.01 -1.14 2.02
CA ILE A 104 9.41 -0.12 1.04
C ILE A 104 8.59 -0.36 -0.23
N TYR A 105 7.77 0.59 -0.59
CA TYR A 105 6.93 0.55 -1.79
C TYR A 105 7.67 1.25 -2.94
N THR A 106 7.81 0.56 -4.04
CA THR A 106 8.61 1.00 -5.17
C THR A 106 7.86 0.82 -6.49
N ASP A 107 8.39 1.36 -7.58
CA ASP A 107 7.93 1.13 -8.95
C ASP A 107 8.15 -0.32 -9.45
N LYS A 108 8.78 -1.18 -8.64
CA LYS A 108 9.07 -2.60 -8.94
C LYS A 108 8.57 -3.56 -7.86
N GLY A 109 7.56 -3.14 -7.08
CA GLY A 109 6.95 -3.95 -6.03
C GLY A 109 7.44 -3.60 -4.62
N TYR A 110 7.32 -4.56 -3.72
CA TYR A 110 7.57 -4.38 -2.28
C TYR A 110 8.95 -4.89 -1.90
N TYR A 111 9.66 -4.11 -1.09
CA TYR A 111 10.97 -4.44 -0.57
C TYR A 111 11.00 -4.30 0.95
N THR A 112 11.91 -5.01 1.61
CA THR A 112 12.14 -4.88 3.04
C THR A 112 13.62 -5.12 3.38
N THR A 113 14.09 -4.51 4.46
CA THR A 113 15.39 -4.79 5.07
C THR A 113 15.30 -5.87 6.17
N ASN A 114 14.09 -6.31 6.51
CA ASN A 114 13.87 -7.40 7.45
C ASN A 114 14.14 -8.76 6.79
N THR A 115 14.44 -9.76 7.60
CA THR A 115 14.45 -11.15 7.15
C THR A 115 13.04 -11.66 6.87
N GLU A 116 12.90 -12.77 6.15
CA GLU A 116 11.60 -13.40 5.91
C GLU A 116 10.88 -13.76 7.23
N GLU A 117 11.62 -14.24 8.22
CA GLU A 117 11.05 -14.58 9.52
C GLU A 117 10.54 -13.35 10.28
N GLU A 118 11.29 -12.23 10.25
CA GLU A 118 10.87 -10.96 10.86
C GLU A 118 9.67 -10.40 10.14
N THR A 119 9.65 -10.46 8.81
CA THR A 119 8.52 -10.04 7.98
C THR A 119 7.27 -10.84 8.31
N LEU A 120 7.38 -12.17 8.40
CA LEU A 120 6.26 -13.04 8.80
C LEU A 120 5.75 -12.69 10.19
N ARG A 121 6.65 -12.48 11.17
CA ARG A 121 6.24 -12.05 12.53
C ARG A 121 5.50 -10.73 12.52
N GLY A 122 5.97 -9.76 11.73
CA GLY A 122 5.30 -8.47 11.54
C GLY A 122 3.91 -8.62 10.94
N MET A 123 3.77 -9.43 9.89
CA MET A 123 2.48 -9.73 9.24
C MET A 123 1.49 -10.41 10.18
N ILE A 124 1.93 -11.38 10.98
CA ILE A 124 1.09 -12.05 12.00
C ILE A 124 0.60 -11.04 13.03
N ARG A 125 1.48 -10.15 13.52
CA ARG A 125 1.11 -9.11 14.48
C ARG A 125 0.07 -8.17 13.90
N ARG A 126 0.25 -7.72 12.67
CA ARG A 126 -0.69 -6.89 11.93
C ARG A 126 -2.04 -7.60 11.78
N ALA A 127 -2.04 -8.87 11.37
CA ALA A 127 -3.26 -9.67 11.27
C ALA A 127 -4.01 -9.76 12.61
N LYS A 128 -3.32 -10.00 13.73
CA LYS A 128 -3.91 -10.01 15.08
C LYS A 128 -4.54 -8.67 15.47
N THR A 129 -4.07 -7.56 14.92
CA THR A 129 -4.63 -6.23 15.19
C THR A 129 -5.92 -5.99 14.43
N PHE A 130 -5.98 -6.38 13.15
CA PHE A 130 -7.07 -6.01 12.24
C PHE A 130 -8.10 -7.14 12.01
N HIS A 131 -7.72 -8.41 12.16
CA HIS A 131 -8.59 -9.58 11.92
C HIS A 131 -8.94 -10.28 13.24
N LYS A 132 -9.91 -9.70 13.96
CA LYS A 132 -10.38 -10.23 15.25
C LYS A 132 -11.27 -11.48 15.11
N ASP A 133 -11.66 -11.82 13.90
CA ASP A 133 -12.42 -12.98 13.49
C ASP A 133 -11.59 -14.28 13.46
N LEU A 134 -10.26 -14.17 13.36
CA LEU A 134 -9.34 -15.31 13.45
C LEU A 134 -9.13 -15.71 14.91
N ASN A 135 -9.20 -17.02 15.19
CA ASN A 135 -9.30 -17.55 16.56
C ASN A 135 -8.08 -18.33 17.04
N SER A 136 -7.10 -18.61 16.16
CA SER A 136 -5.91 -19.39 16.52
C SER A 136 -4.63 -18.85 15.89
N ASP A 137 -3.49 -19.12 16.53
CA ASP A 137 -2.18 -18.75 15.97
C ASP A 137 -1.95 -19.40 14.59
N SER A 138 -2.45 -20.61 14.38
CA SER A 138 -2.37 -21.31 13.09
C SER A 138 -3.10 -20.56 11.98
N GLU A 139 -4.28 -20.01 12.28
CA GLU A 139 -5.05 -19.20 11.30
C GLU A 139 -4.34 -17.89 10.97
N TYR A 140 -3.78 -17.19 11.97
CA TYR A 140 -2.99 -15.98 11.73
C TYR A 140 -1.75 -16.26 10.88
N ILE A 141 -1.04 -17.37 11.14
CA ILE A 141 0.13 -17.77 10.33
C ILE A 141 -0.29 -18.06 8.88
N LYS A 142 -1.38 -18.82 8.70
CA LYS A 142 -1.91 -19.13 7.36
C LYS A 142 -2.33 -17.86 6.61
N PHE A 143 -3.03 -16.96 7.30
CA PHE A 143 -3.46 -15.67 6.75
C PHE A 143 -2.25 -14.81 6.34
N ALA A 144 -1.26 -14.68 7.22
CA ALA A 144 -0.05 -13.91 6.94
C ALA A 144 0.74 -14.46 5.74
N LYS A 145 0.90 -15.79 5.66
CA LYS A 145 1.58 -16.44 4.54
C LYS A 145 0.83 -16.37 3.22
N ALA A 146 -0.50 -16.23 3.23
CA ALA A 146 -1.32 -16.06 2.04
C ALA A 146 -1.41 -14.58 1.58
N ASN A 147 -0.87 -13.64 2.37
CA ASN A 147 -0.92 -12.22 2.03
C ASN A 147 -0.05 -11.93 0.81
N PRO A 148 -0.57 -11.25 -0.24
CA PRO A 148 0.19 -10.90 -1.43
C PRO A 148 1.47 -10.11 -1.15
N HIS A 149 1.47 -9.21 -0.16
CA HIS A 149 2.67 -8.47 0.24
C HIS A 149 3.77 -9.39 0.79
N PHE A 150 3.40 -10.45 1.54
CA PHE A 150 4.37 -11.42 2.01
C PHE A 150 4.93 -12.26 0.87
N ILE A 151 4.05 -12.74 -0.02
CA ILE A 151 4.42 -13.60 -1.15
C ILE A 151 5.35 -12.87 -2.14
N ASN A 152 5.08 -11.59 -2.40
CA ASN A 152 5.79 -10.78 -3.39
C ASN A 152 6.87 -9.88 -2.76
N MET A 153 7.24 -10.11 -1.50
CA MET A 153 8.25 -9.31 -0.82
C MET A 153 9.66 -9.62 -1.34
N ASN A 154 10.38 -8.57 -1.69
CA ASN A 154 11.80 -8.64 -2.05
C ASN A 154 12.66 -8.28 -0.84
N TYR A 155 13.66 -9.10 -0.53
CA TYR A 155 14.51 -8.94 0.64
C TYR A 155 15.83 -8.27 0.27
N ILE A 156 16.10 -7.11 0.86
CA ILE A 156 17.32 -6.33 0.64
C ILE A 156 18.41 -6.91 1.54
N THR A 157 19.45 -7.49 0.94
CA THR A 157 20.62 -8.02 1.63
C THR A 157 21.77 -7.00 1.67
N ASP A 158 21.82 -6.08 0.71
CA ASP A 158 22.80 -5.00 0.63
C ASP A 158 22.07 -3.68 0.27
N ILE A 159 22.04 -2.77 1.24
CA ILE A 159 21.37 -1.47 1.08
C ILE A 159 22.11 -0.59 0.06
N ASP A 160 23.45 -0.69 -0.01
CA ASP A 160 24.23 0.13 -0.94
C ASP A 160 24.01 -0.30 -2.39
N GLU A 161 23.90 -1.61 -2.62
CA GLU A 161 23.52 -2.16 -3.93
C GLU A 161 22.07 -1.78 -4.29
N PHE A 162 21.14 -1.93 -3.37
CA PHE A 162 19.75 -1.52 -3.57
C PHE A 162 19.62 -0.04 -3.94
N LEU A 163 20.31 0.84 -3.24
CA LEU A 163 20.27 2.28 -3.53
C LEU A 163 20.96 2.68 -4.85
N LYS A 164 21.89 1.85 -5.37
CA LYS A 164 22.50 2.05 -6.70
C LYS A 164 21.63 1.52 -7.84
N SER A 165 20.65 0.66 -7.54
CA SER A 165 19.74 0.10 -8.56
C SER A 165 18.86 1.19 -9.19
N ASP A 166 18.14 0.86 -10.25
CA ASP A 166 17.22 1.77 -10.94
C ASP A 166 15.81 1.81 -10.28
N VAL A 167 15.60 1.08 -9.18
CA VAL A 167 14.35 1.06 -8.41
C VAL A 167 14.04 2.47 -7.87
N LYS A 168 12.81 2.92 -8.06
CA LYS A 168 12.31 4.21 -7.55
C LYS A 168 11.43 3.96 -6.33
N ILE A 169 11.70 4.67 -5.24
CA ILE A 169 11.04 4.48 -3.95
C ILE A 169 9.96 5.54 -3.77
N ALA A 170 8.70 5.10 -3.63
CA ALA A 170 7.55 5.98 -3.49
C ALA A 170 7.14 6.18 -2.03
N LYS A 171 7.24 5.13 -1.19
CA LYS A 171 6.67 5.17 0.16
C LYS A 171 7.38 4.20 1.10
N PHE A 172 7.46 4.58 2.37
CA PHE A 172 7.80 3.69 3.48
C PHE A 172 6.58 3.45 4.35
N VAL A 173 6.41 2.21 4.78
CA VAL A 173 5.42 1.81 5.78
C VAL A 173 6.14 1.06 6.88
N THR A 174 5.82 1.37 8.13
CA THR A 174 6.40 0.69 9.27
C THR A 174 5.35 0.38 10.32
N PHE A 175 5.54 -0.74 11.00
CA PHE A 175 4.71 -1.19 12.11
C PHE A 175 5.61 -1.44 13.31
N GLY A 176 5.34 -0.74 14.40
CA GLY A 176 6.04 -0.90 15.67
C GLY A 176 5.27 -1.78 16.65
N GLU A 177 5.97 -2.28 17.67
CA GLU A 177 5.38 -3.11 18.74
C GLU A 177 4.50 -2.33 19.71
N SER A 178 4.72 -1.02 19.81
CA SER A 178 3.95 -0.15 20.70
C SER A 178 3.81 1.25 20.11
N GLU A 179 2.71 1.91 20.45
CA GLU A 179 2.44 3.29 20.05
C GLU A 179 3.58 4.23 20.48
N LYS A 180 4.15 4.04 21.68
CA LYS A 180 5.28 4.84 22.17
C LYS A 180 6.48 4.76 21.22
N LYS A 181 6.89 3.55 20.80
CA LYS A 181 8.02 3.37 19.85
C LYS A 181 7.72 4.05 18.51
N VAL A 182 6.48 3.95 18.01
CA VAL A 182 6.07 4.60 16.75
C VAL A 182 6.14 6.12 16.87
N ILE A 183 5.67 6.71 17.97
CA ILE A 183 5.76 8.16 18.22
C ILE A 183 7.23 8.61 18.31
N GLU A 184 8.09 7.84 18.97
CA GLU A 184 9.53 8.14 19.05
C GLU A 184 10.20 8.08 17.67
N LEU A 185 9.86 7.10 16.83
CA LEU A 185 10.35 7.02 15.45
C LEU A 185 9.89 8.22 14.62
N ARG A 186 8.60 8.56 14.71
CA ARG A 186 8.03 9.72 14.00
C ARG A 186 8.80 11.00 14.30
N LYS A 187 9.11 11.27 15.58
CA LYS A 187 9.89 12.45 15.99
C LYS A 187 11.31 12.49 15.44
N LYS A 188 11.89 11.34 15.09
CA LYS A 188 13.21 11.26 14.46
C LYS A 188 13.17 11.48 12.95
N LEU A 189 12.00 11.33 12.34
CA LEU A 189 11.77 11.50 10.90
C LEU A 189 11.24 12.91 10.55
N GLU A 190 10.70 13.65 11.52
CA GLU A 190 10.32 15.06 11.43
C GLU A 190 11.54 15.98 11.54
#